data_dd0fc3769ad0f7330888490980d41d6e
#
_entry.id   dd0fc3769ad0f7330888490980d41d6e
#
_cell.length_a   1.000
_cell.length_b   1.000
_cell.length_c   1.000
_cell.angle_alpha   90.00
_cell.angle_beta   90.00
_cell.angle_gamma   90.00
#
_symmetry.space_group_name_H-M   'P 1'
#
loop_
_entity.id
_entity.type
_entity.pdbx_description
1 polymer ?
#
loop_
_entity_poly.entity_id
_entity_poly.type
_entity_poly.pdbx_seq_one_letter_code
_entity_poly.pdbx_strand_id
1 'polypeptide(L)'
;STNFLNLPKVFSINGKNIIPLSKDKLILGSTDEYSSTLKEEKINELINFVEDKPQWLNIQNITKKWYGIRSKPIGEGSPLLKTLETGLILCTGFYKNGILLAPACSNWVSEEVQKHI
;
A
#
# COMPACT_ATOMS: atom_id res chain seq x y z
N SER A 1 -6.85 23.81 -17.77
CA SER A 1 -7.19 22.48 -17.22
C SER A 1 -5.95 21.59 -17.26
N THR A 2 -5.66 20.93 -16.15
CA THR A 2 -4.52 20.04 -16.03
C THR A 2 -4.85 18.71 -16.71
N ASN A 3 -3.98 18.24 -17.62
CA ASN A 3 -4.16 16.93 -18.25
C ASN A 3 -3.17 15.94 -17.67
N PHE A 4 -3.63 15.08 -16.76
CA PHE A 4 -2.83 14.08 -16.08
C PHE A 4 -2.44 12.88 -16.95
N LEU A 5 -3.05 12.68 -18.12
CA LEU A 5 -2.68 11.59 -19.03
C LEU A 5 -1.27 11.76 -19.63
N ASN A 6 -0.70 12.96 -19.57
CA ASN A 6 0.66 13.22 -20.00
C ASN A 6 1.72 12.83 -18.94
N LEU A 7 1.28 12.45 -17.73
CA LEU A 7 2.16 11.91 -16.71
C LEU A 7 2.47 10.43 -16.98
N PRO A 8 3.63 9.91 -16.57
CA PRO A 8 3.90 8.48 -16.60
C PRO A 8 2.83 7.73 -15.80
N LYS A 9 2.60 6.44 -16.13
CA LYS A 9 1.52 5.64 -15.53
C LYS A 9 1.59 5.59 -14.00
N VAL A 10 2.78 5.51 -13.45
CA VAL A 10 3.03 5.63 -12.00
C VAL A 10 4.29 6.47 -11.81
N PHE A 11 4.22 7.39 -10.89
CA PHE A 11 5.29 8.32 -10.60
C PHE A 11 5.51 8.39 -9.09
N SER A 12 6.75 8.21 -8.65
CA SER A 12 7.11 8.21 -7.23
C SER A 12 8.07 9.34 -6.90
N ILE A 13 7.74 10.15 -5.91
CA ILE A 13 8.61 11.20 -5.36
C ILE A 13 8.58 11.08 -3.84
N ASN A 14 9.74 11.11 -3.19
CA ASN A 14 9.87 11.11 -1.74
C ASN A 14 9.03 10.02 -1.05
N GLY A 15 8.97 8.84 -1.68
CA GLY A 15 8.19 7.70 -1.16
C GLY A 15 6.67 7.81 -1.31
N LYS A 16 6.17 8.82 -2.01
CA LYS A 16 4.76 8.98 -2.35
C LYS A 16 4.54 8.65 -3.84
N ASN A 17 3.42 8.01 -4.13
CA ASN A 17 3.06 7.62 -5.49
C ASN A 17 1.96 8.52 -6.02
N ILE A 18 2.11 8.96 -7.26
CA ILE A 18 1.10 9.65 -8.04
C ILE A 18 0.68 8.70 -9.16
N ILE A 19 -0.59 8.39 -9.23
CA ILE A 19 -1.16 7.45 -10.19
C ILE A 19 -2.25 8.15 -10.99
N PRO A 20 -1.99 8.57 -12.24
CA PRO A 20 -3.01 9.12 -13.10
C PRO A 20 -4.11 8.10 -13.40
N LEU A 21 -5.38 8.49 -13.22
CA LEU A 21 -6.55 7.67 -13.54
C LEU A 21 -7.23 8.12 -14.83
N SER A 22 -7.33 9.44 -15.02
CA SER A 22 -7.92 10.06 -16.20
C SER A 22 -7.25 11.42 -16.45
N LYS A 23 -7.70 12.14 -17.46
CA LYS A 23 -7.17 13.48 -17.77
C LYS A 23 -7.31 14.49 -16.63
N ASP A 24 -8.26 14.29 -15.73
CA ASP A 24 -8.62 15.21 -14.64
C ASP A 24 -8.57 14.58 -13.24
N LYS A 25 -8.18 13.29 -13.13
CA LYS A 25 -8.15 12.55 -11.87
C LYS A 25 -6.85 11.80 -11.68
N LEU A 26 -6.36 11.83 -10.45
CA LEU A 26 -5.22 11.03 -10.01
C LEU A 26 -5.43 10.51 -8.59
N ILE A 27 -4.68 9.47 -8.24
CA ILE A 27 -4.52 9.01 -6.86
C ILE A 27 -3.18 9.48 -6.35
N LEU A 28 -3.16 10.01 -5.14
CA LEU A 28 -1.96 10.35 -4.40
C LEU A 28 -1.90 9.48 -3.13
N GLY A 29 -0.81 8.81 -2.90
CA GLY A 29 -0.60 7.96 -1.74
C GLY A 29 0.80 7.38 -1.67
N SER A 30 1.14 6.85 -0.57
CA SER A 30 0.37 6.70 0.66
C SER A 30 1.19 7.17 1.84
N THR A 31 0.52 7.44 2.94
CA THR A 31 1.17 7.49 4.25
C THR A 31 1.30 6.07 4.81
N ASP A 32 2.10 5.90 5.83
CA ASP A 32 2.35 4.63 6.49
C ASP A 32 2.55 4.89 7.99
N GLU A 33 1.61 4.43 8.78
CA GLU A 33 1.55 4.75 10.20
C GLU A 33 1.01 3.59 11.02
N TYR A 34 1.47 3.47 12.24
CA TYR A 34 0.93 2.53 13.22
C TYR A 34 -0.36 3.10 13.81
N SER A 35 -1.44 3.08 13.02
CA SER A 35 -2.75 3.58 13.44
C SER A 35 -3.85 2.83 12.70
N SER A 36 -4.97 2.65 13.36
CA SER A 36 -6.19 2.09 12.77
C SER A 36 -7.11 3.17 12.18
N THR A 37 -6.74 4.44 12.28
CA THR A 37 -7.57 5.57 11.85
C THR A 37 -6.79 6.52 10.95
N LEU A 38 -7.48 7.10 9.97
CA LEU A 38 -6.93 8.16 9.12
C LEU A 38 -6.83 9.47 9.91
N LYS A 39 -5.64 10.05 9.95
CA LYS A 39 -5.38 11.34 10.59
C LYS A 39 -5.30 12.45 9.53
N GLU A 40 -5.95 13.58 9.78
CA GLU A 40 -5.93 14.74 8.87
C GLU A 40 -4.51 15.30 8.65
N GLU A 41 -3.64 15.23 9.68
CA GLU A 41 -2.23 15.62 9.58
C GLU A 41 -1.51 14.84 8.47
N LYS A 42 -1.84 13.55 8.30
CA LYS A 42 -1.25 12.70 7.27
C LYS A 42 -1.72 13.03 5.86
N ILE A 43 -2.92 13.56 5.73
CA ILE A 43 -3.41 14.07 4.45
C ILE A 43 -2.65 15.34 4.07
N ASN A 44 -2.43 16.23 5.04
CA ASN A 44 -1.62 17.42 4.81
C ASN A 44 -0.16 17.08 4.46
N GLU A 45 0.41 16.05 5.09
CA GLU A 45 1.73 15.52 4.73
C GLU A 45 1.76 15.01 3.27
N LEU A 46 0.71 14.31 2.82
CA LEU A 46 0.59 13.87 1.44
C LEU A 46 0.49 15.02 0.43
N ILE A 47 -0.16 16.12 0.79
CA ILE A 47 -0.32 17.27 -0.10
C ILE A 47 0.95 18.11 -0.16
N ASN A 48 1.70 18.17 0.93
CA ASN A 48 2.88 19.01 1.09
C ASN A 48 4.20 18.25 0.96
N PHE A 49 4.22 17.09 0.29
CA PHE A 49 5.42 16.25 0.15
C PHE A 49 6.48 16.82 -0.83
N VAL A 50 6.15 17.86 -1.58
CA VAL A 50 7.07 18.61 -2.43
C VAL A 50 6.99 20.10 -2.09
N GLU A 51 8.13 20.80 -2.13
CA GLU A 51 8.22 22.22 -1.80
C GLU A 51 7.48 23.09 -2.84
N ASP A 52 7.80 22.91 -4.11
CA ASP A 52 7.19 23.65 -5.23
C ASP A 52 5.98 22.88 -5.79
N LYS A 53 4.99 22.67 -4.93
CA LYS A 53 3.81 21.93 -5.35
C LYS A 53 2.99 22.68 -6.40
N PRO A 54 2.48 22.00 -7.44
CA PRO A 54 1.62 22.60 -8.42
C PRO A 54 0.28 23.01 -7.78
N GLN A 55 -0.34 24.06 -8.33
CA GLN A 55 -1.59 24.63 -7.79
C GLN A 55 -2.73 23.62 -7.67
N TRP A 56 -2.78 22.60 -8.56
CA TRP A 56 -3.81 21.57 -8.49
C TRP A 56 -3.63 20.62 -7.29
N LEU A 57 -2.43 20.53 -6.71
CA LEU A 57 -2.15 19.73 -5.52
C LEU A 57 -2.55 20.51 -4.25
N ASN A 58 -3.84 20.55 -3.99
CA ASN A 58 -4.45 21.31 -2.91
C ASN A 58 -5.52 20.47 -2.21
N ILE A 59 -5.67 20.68 -0.90
CA ILE A 59 -6.67 19.99 -0.08
C ILE A 59 -8.10 20.20 -0.60
N GLN A 60 -8.39 21.36 -1.17
CA GLN A 60 -9.69 21.69 -1.74
C GLN A 60 -10.04 20.86 -2.99
N ASN A 61 -9.05 20.29 -3.66
CA ASN A 61 -9.22 19.47 -4.85
C ASN A 61 -9.39 17.96 -4.52
N ILE A 62 -9.36 17.59 -3.25
CA ILE A 62 -9.57 16.20 -2.82
C ILE A 62 -11.04 15.85 -2.94
N THR A 63 -11.36 14.92 -3.80
CA THR A 63 -12.74 14.44 -4.00
C THR A 63 -13.05 13.20 -3.16
N LYS A 64 -12.02 12.41 -2.79
CA LYS A 64 -12.18 11.20 -2.00
C LYS A 64 -10.94 10.91 -1.18
N LYS A 65 -11.15 10.50 0.06
CA LYS A 65 -10.11 10.00 0.97
C LYS A 65 -10.46 8.57 1.38
N TRP A 66 -9.45 7.69 1.48
CA TRP A 66 -9.63 6.34 2.02
C TRP A 66 -8.35 5.86 2.67
N TYR A 67 -8.46 4.86 3.49
CA TYR A 67 -7.34 4.16 4.10
C TYR A 67 -7.61 2.67 4.15
N GLY A 68 -6.56 1.90 4.37
CA GLY A 68 -6.63 0.47 4.59
C GLY A 68 -5.64 0.06 5.67
N ILE A 69 -5.93 -1.02 6.35
CA ILE A 69 -5.07 -1.59 7.38
C ILE A 69 -4.26 -2.72 6.76
N ARG A 70 -2.94 -2.71 6.98
CA ARG A 70 -2.02 -3.77 6.54
C ARG A 70 -1.46 -4.46 7.76
N SER A 71 -1.48 -5.80 7.75
CA SER A 71 -0.81 -6.58 8.79
C SER A 71 0.70 -6.56 8.55
N LYS A 72 1.46 -6.22 9.60
CA LYS A 72 2.91 -6.26 9.62
C LYS A 72 3.36 -7.03 10.87
N PRO A 73 4.12 -8.13 10.73
CA PRO A 73 4.63 -8.86 11.88
C PRO A 73 5.56 -7.97 12.72
N ILE A 74 5.49 -8.10 14.03
CA ILE A 74 6.38 -7.40 14.96
C ILE A 74 7.50 -8.36 15.36
N GLY A 75 8.76 -7.93 15.21
CA GLY A 75 9.93 -8.72 15.58
C GLY A 75 10.27 -9.87 14.65
N GLU A 76 9.52 -10.07 13.57
CA GLU A 76 9.75 -11.12 12.57
C GLU A 76 9.78 -10.53 11.16
N GLY A 77 10.27 -11.32 10.19
CA GLY A 77 10.27 -10.94 8.78
C GLY A 77 8.85 -10.88 8.19
N SER A 78 8.71 -10.18 7.08
CA SER A 78 7.46 -10.12 6.30
C SER A 78 7.70 -10.76 4.93
N PRO A 79 6.86 -11.72 4.49
CA PRO A 79 5.67 -12.27 5.14
C PRO A 79 5.99 -13.21 6.30
N LEU A 80 5.00 -13.45 7.16
CA LEU A 80 5.08 -14.44 8.22
C LEU A 80 4.48 -15.78 7.75
N LEU A 81 5.33 -16.77 7.60
CA LEU A 81 5.00 -18.12 7.16
C LEU A 81 5.42 -19.11 8.24
N LYS A 82 4.48 -19.79 8.86
CA LYS A 82 4.74 -20.76 9.94
C LYS A 82 3.74 -21.91 9.92
N THR A 83 4.22 -23.11 10.14
CA THR A 83 3.41 -24.23 10.64
C THR A 83 3.43 -24.18 12.16
N LEU A 84 2.33 -23.84 12.78
CA LEU A 84 2.22 -23.68 14.23
C LEU A 84 2.06 -25.01 14.94
N GLU A 85 1.22 -25.88 14.38
CA GLU A 85 0.99 -27.24 14.83
C GLU A 85 0.43 -28.08 13.67
N THR A 86 0.27 -29.37 13.86
CA THR A 86 -0.33 -30.24 12.84
C THR A 86 -1.70 -29.76 12.43
N GLY A 87 -1.89 -29.44 11.16
CA GLY A 87 -3.14 -28.92 10.61
C GLY A 87 -3.35 -27.42 10.75
N LEU A 88 -2.40 -26.66 11.33
CA LEU A 88 -2.51 -25.21 11.47
C LEU A 88 -1.32 -24.50 10.81
N ILE A 89 -1.57 -23.91 9.66
CA ILE A 89 -0.58 -23.16 8.88
C ILE A 89 -0.95 -21.66 8.91
N LEU A 90 0.04 -20.84 9.23
CA LEU A 90 -0.09 -19.38 9.24
C LEU A 90 0.64 -18.78 8.02
N CYS A 91 -0.10 -18.03 7.20
CA CYS A 91 0.42 -17.31 6.06
C CYS A 91 -0.19 -15.89 6.07
N THR A 92 0.57 -14.93 6.58
CA THR A 92 0.08 -13.55 6.81
C THR A 92 1.21 -12.53 6.81
N GLY A 93 0.91 -11.28 7.16
CA GLY A 93 1.91 -10.25 7.37
C GLY A 93 2.60 -9.76 6.11
N PHE A 94 1.91 -9.75 4.99
CA PHE A 94 2.47 -9.37 3.68
C PHE A 94 2.81 -7.87 3.57
N TYR A 95 2.26 -7.05 4.45
CA TYR A 95 2.47 -5.61 4.51
C TYR A 95 2.21 -4.91 3.15
N LYS A 96 3.24 -4.52 2.42
CA LYS A 96 3.12 -3.83 1.12
C LYS A 96 3.24 -4.77 -0.09
N ASN A 97 3.61 -6.02 0.11
CA ASN A 97 4.05 -6.93 -0.95
C ASN A 97 3.07 -8.08 -1.23
N GLY A 98 1.80 -7.98 -0.80
CA GLY A 98 0.82 -9.05 -0.91
C GLY A 98 0.67 -9.61 -2.32
N ILE A 99 0.47 -8.75 -3.30
CA ILE A 99 0.30 -9.18 -4.70
C ILE A 99 1.59 -9.82 -5.24
N LEU A 100 2.74 -9.22 -4.97
CA LEU A 100 4.03 -9.70 -5.45
C LEU A 100 4.39 -11.08 -4.87
N LEU A 101 4.12 -11.29 -3.58
CA LEU A 101 4.53 -12.49 -2.85
C LEU A 101 3.49 -13.61 -2.88
N ALA A 102 2.23 -13.32 -3.25
CA ALA A 102 1.15 -14.29 -3.23
C ALA A 102 1.47 -15.61 -3.98
N PRO A 103 2.06 -15.63 -5.19
CA PRO A 103 2.39 -16.87 -5.87
C PRO A 103 3.37 -17.75 -5.09
N ALA A 104 4.46 -17.17 -4.59
CA ALA A 104 5.46 -17.89 -3.82
C ALA A 104 4.91 -18.42 -2.49
N CYS A 105 4.13 -17.61 -1.81
CA CYS A 105 3.51 -17.99 -0.54
C CYS A 105 2.44 -19.07 -0.72
N SER A 106 1.67 -19.05 -1.81
CA SER A 106 0.69 -20.09 -2.11
C SER A 106 1.36 -21.45 -2.40
N ASN A 107 2.50 -21.44 -3.11
CA ASN A 107 3.29 -22.65 -3.32
C ASN A 107 3.80 -23.22 -1.98
N TRP A 108 4.36 -22.37 -1.13
CA TRP A 108 4.81 -22.80 0.19
C TRP A 108 3.66 -23.41 1.02
N VAL A 109 2.50 -22.77 1.07
CA VAL A 109 1.31 -23.31 1.77
C VAL A 109 0.91 -24.66 1.21
N SER A 110 0.90 -24.81 -0.11
CA SER A 110 0.57 -26.08 -0.77
C SER A 110 1.53 -27.19 -0.39
N GLU A 111 2.83 -26.91 -0.36
CA GLU A 111 3.85 -27.87 0.05
C GLU A 111 3.70 -28.26 1.53
N GLU A 112 3.43 -27.30 2.42
CA GLU A 112 3.20 -27.57 3.85
C GLU A 112 1.96 -28.44 4.07
N VAL A 113 0.86 -28.14 3.36
CA VAL A 113 -0.35 -28.99 3.42
C VAL A 113 -0.05 -30.41 3.00
N GLN A 114 0.71 -30.61 1.90
CA GLN A 114 1.04 -31.95 1.39
C GLN A 114 1.91 -32.77 2.36
N LYS A 115 2.75 -32.15 3.18
CA LYS A 115 3.56 -32.84 4.20
C LYS A 115 2.71 -33.42 5.33
N HIS A 116 1.49 -32.94 5.51
CA HIS A 116 0.61 -33.30 6.63
C HIS A 116 -0.63 -34.12 6.21
N ILE A 117 -0.75 -34.43 4.93
CA ILE A 117 -1.73 -35.36 4.39
C ILE A 117 -1.07 -36.78 4.32
#